data_d26b3c985f806346dc1cee152de83012
#
_entry.id   d26b3c985f806346dc1cee152de83012
#
_cell.length_a   1.000
_cell.length_b   1.000
_cell.length_c   1.000
_cell.angle_alpha   90.00
_cell.angle_beta   90.00
_cell.angle_gamma   90.00
#
_symmetry.space_group_name_H-M   'P 1'
#
loop_
_entity.id
_entity.type
_entity.pdbx_description
1 polymer ?
#
loop_
_entity_poly.entity_id
_entity_poly.type
_entity_poly.pdbx_seq_one_letter_code
_entity_poly.pdbx_strand_id
1 'polypeptide(L)'
;MDAPKKIGFDLNQIAEAFSLERVHNQPELAEWLSAHYELNTMETELFESIYTELQEDGDYWNEEELKIQFIGLAFRIAGTTVKNRIKVFYERPLSAQVNGYELAVISDCLVATPRPFHAPRNPYFFLQEFKKKRGDKKDPEAQMLTAMLIAQELNQDGLPLYGGFLFGSNWQFATLVGRKYCNSRQFDATNRDDLLQIIFVLRRLKELILNRVAQL
;
A
#
# COMPACT_ATOMS: atom_id res chain seq x y z
N MET A 1 -31.65 -15.11 -7.15
CA MET A 1 -30.60 -14.13 -6.84
C MET A 1 -29.91 -13.79 -8.14
N ASP A 2 -29.85 -12.52 -8.48
CA ASP A 2 -29.12 -12.10 -9.69
C ASP A 2 -27.63 -12.41 -9.54
N ALA A 3 -26.98 -12.75 -10.65
CA ALA A 3 -25.54 -12.98 -10.66
C ALA A 3 -24.79 -11.69 -10.23
N PRO A 4 -23.70 -11.78 -9.43
CA PRO A 4 -22.97 -10.61 -9.01
C PRO A 4 -22.43 -9.83 -10.21
N LYS A 5 -22.50 -8.51 -10.14
CA LYS A 5 -21.96 -7.62 -11.18
C LYS A 5 -20.44 -7.67 -11.16
N LYS A 6 -19.81 -7.51 -12.32
CA LYS A 6 -18.36 -7.36 -12.45
C LYS A 6 -18.01 -5.92 -12.78
N ILE A 7 -16.88 -5.45 -12.32
CA ILE A 7 -16.35 -4.11 -12.56
C ILE A 7 -14.87 -4.21 -12.94
N GLY A 8 -14.41 -3.36 -13.84
CA GLY A 8 -13.01 -3.27 -14.22
C GLY A 8 -12.21 -2.34 -13.29
N PHE A 9 -10.90 -2.27 -13.53
CA PHE A 9 -10.01 -1.34 -12.80
C PHE A 9 -10.05 0.05 -13.46
N ASP A 10 -11.16 0.76 -13.26
CA ASP A 10 -11.37 2.15 -13.68
C ASP A 10 -11.84 2.96 -12.47
N LEU A 11 -11.10 4.02 -12.13
CA LEU A 11 -11.35 4.81 -10.92
C LEU A 11 -12.74 5.45 -10.90
N ASN A 12 -13.24 5.93 -12.04
CA ASN A 12 -14.56 6.58 -12.11
C ASN A 12 -15.68 5.55 -11.91
N GLN A 13 -15.57 4.39 -12.59
CA GLN A 13 -16.53 3.32 -12.42
C GLN A 13 -16.55 2.79 -10.98
N ILE A 14 -15.37 2.64 -10.35
CA ILE A 14 -15.24 2.22 -8.95
C ILE A 14 -15.87 3.27 -8.03
N ALA A 15 -15.57 4.56 -8.23
CA ALA A 15 -16.12 5.63 -7.42
C ALA A 15 -17.65 5.68 -7.49
N GLU A 16 -18.22 5.57 -8.68
CA GLU A 16 -19.69 5.54 -8.88
C GLU A 16 -20.32 4.29 -8.25
N ALA A 17 -19.77 3.09 -8.53
CA ALA A 17 -20.35 1.82 -8.05
C ALA A 17 -20.36 1.72 -6.52
N PHE A 18 -19.37 2.29 -5.85
CA PHE A 18 -19.19 2.22 -4.40
C PHE A 18 -19.51 3.55 -3.69
N SER A 19 -19.99 4.58 -4.43
CA SER A 19 -20.32 5.92 -3.92
C SER A 19 -19.13 6.53 -3.14
N LEU A 20 -17.94 6.45 -3.72
CA LEU A 20 -16.75 7.00 -3.11
C LEU A 20 -16.66 8.50 -3.36
N GLU A 21 -16.24 9.22 -2.34
CA GLU A 21 -15.93 10.65 -2.39
C GLU A 21 -14.42 10.84 -2.38
N ARG A 22 -13.87 11.44 -3.43
CA ARG A 22 -12.47 11.88 -3.40
C ARG A 22 -12.37 13.18 -2.62
N VAL A 23 -11.59 13.15 -1.53
CA VAL A 23 -11.33 14.32 -0.69
C VAL A 23 -9.85 14.72 -0.80
N HIS A 24 -9.57 16.02 -0.61
CA HIS A 24 -8.19 16.53 -0.72
C HIS A 24 -7.49 16.66 0.64
N ASN A 25 -8.26 16.63 1.73
CA ASN A 25 -7.73 16.72 3.08
C ASN A 25 -8.38 15.65 3.95
N GLN A 26 -7.56 14.79 4.52
CA GLN A 26 -8.00 13.74 5.44
C GLN A 26 -7.02 13.68 6.62
N PRO A 27 -7.48 13.85 7.86
CA PRO A 27 -6.62 13.89 9.04
C PRO A 27 -5.73 12.66 9.17
N GLU A 28 -6.27 11.48 8.87
CA GLU A 28 -5.56 10.20 8.95
C GLU A 28 -4.39 10.14 7.97
N LEU A 29 -4.55 10.67 6.76
CA LEU A 29 -3.47 10.75 5.79
C LEU A 29 -2.44 11.79 6.21
N ALA A 30 -2.87 12.97 6.67
CA ALA A 30 -1.98 14.04 7.11
C ALA A 30 -1.12 13.60 8.32
N GLU A 31 -1.73 12.94 9.31
CA GLU A 31 -1.02 12.37 10.45
C GLU A 31 0.01 11.31 10.01
N TRP A 32 -0.39 10.43 9.12
CA TRP A 32 0.50 9.38 8.61
C TRP A 32 1.71 9.94 7.86
N LEU A 33 1.49 10.94 7.01
CA LEU A 33 2.53 11.60 6.21
C LEU A 33 3.43 12.53 7.03
N SER A 34 3.05 12.96 8.23
CA SER A 34 3.86 13.84 9.09
C SER A 34 5.03 13.13 9.80
N ALA A 35 5.23 11.84 9.48
CA ALA A 35 6.26 11.01 10.10
C ALA A 35 7.67 11.56 9.89
N HIS A 36 8.47 11.56 10.95
CA HIS A 36 9.89 11.89 10.92
C HIS A 36 10.65 10.99 11.88
N TYR A 37 11.76 10.40 11.43
CA TYR A 37 12.60 9.50 12.19
C TYR A 37 14.07 9.72 11.86
N GLU A 38 14.95 9.21 12.71
CA GLU A 38 16.37 9.06 12.42
C GLU A 38 16.66 7.62 12.00
N LEU A 39 17.52 7.46 11.01
CA LEU A 39 18.04 6.15 10.60
C LEU A 39 19.28 5.82 11.44
N ASN A 40 19.40 4.58 11.90
CA ASN A 40 20.64 4.08 12.47
C ASN A 40 21.67 3.79 11.39
N THR A 41 22.92 3.46 11.77
CA THR A 41 24.03 3.24 10.83
C THR A 41 23.69 2.20 9.76
N MET A 42 23.16 1.03 10.15
CA MET A 42 22.81 -0.03 9.21
C MET A 42 21.67 0.37 8.27
N GLU A 43 20.67 1.07 8.79
CA GLU A 43 19.56 1.60 7.99
C GLU A 43 20.06 2.65 7.00
N THR A 44 21.01 3.49 7.41
CA THR A 44 21.62 4.50 6.54
C THR A 44 22.42 3.85 5.41
N GLU A 45 23.24 2.84 5.71
CA GLU A 45 23.99 2.12 4.69
C GLU A 45 23.08 1.48 3.65
N LEU A 46 22.00 0.84 4.12
CA LEU A 46 21.02 0.22 3.22
C LEU A 46 20.23 1.27 2.41
N PHE A 47 19.92 2.40 3.02
CA PHE A 47 19.28 3.53 2.36
C PHE A 47 20.16 4.08 1.22
N GLU A 48 21.46 4.29 1.46
CA GLU A 48 22.41 4.78 0.45
C GLU A 48 22.53 3.80 -0.72
N SER A 49 22.55 2.48 -0.44
CA SER A 49 22.56 1.46 -1.49
C SER A 49 21.32 1.57 -2.38
N ILE A 50 20.11 1.59 -1.78
CA ILE A 50 18.86 1.74 -2.54
C ILE A 50 18.86 3.04 -3.35
N TYR A 51 19.27 4.14 -2.73
CA TYR A 51 19.28 5.45 -3.39
C TYR A 51 20.18 5.45 -4.61
N THR A 52 21.38 4.89 -4.49
CA THR A 52 22.34 4.78 -5.60
C THR A 52 21.77 3.91 -6.74
N GLU A 53 21.26 2.73 -6.42
CA GLU A 53 20.71 1.82 -7.41
C GLU A 53 19.47 2.40 -8.13
N LEU A 54 18.61 3.16 -7.41
CA LEU A 54 17.48 3.88 -8.01
C LEU A 54 17.95 4.94 -9.02
N GLN A 55 19.06 5.65 -8.73
CA GLN A 55 19.62 6.65 -9.64
C GLN A 55 20.22 6.02 -10.90
N GLU A 56 20.89 4.87 -10.76
CA GLU A 56 21.62 4.24 -11.85
C GLU A 56 20.72 3.37 -12.72
N ASP A 57 19.87 2.53 -12.12
CA ASP A 57 19.16 1.46 -12.80
C ASP A 57 17.63 1.51 -12.68
N GLY A 58 17.07 2.32 -11.78
CA GLY A 58 15.65 2.29 -11.44
C GLY A 58 14.69 2.45 -12.61
N ASP A 59 15.08 3.19 -13.65
CA ASP A 59 14.28 3.38 -14.86
C ASP A 59 14.19 2.15 -15.78
N TYR A 60 15.09 1.18 -15.58
CA TYR A 60 15.19 -0.04 -16.39
C TYR A 60 14.59 -1.26 -15.72
N TRP A 61 14.28 -1.18 -14.41
CA TRP A 61 13.76 -2.31 -13.65
C TRP A 61 12.42 -2.80 -14.19
N ASN A 62 12.29 -4.12 -14.26
CA ASN A 62 10.99 -4.77 -14.39
C ASN A 62 10.27 -4.82 -13.02
N GLU A 63 9.03 -5.36 -12.97
CA GLU A 63 8.26 -5.39 -11.72
C GLU A 63 8.93 -6.23 -10.62
N GLU A 64 9.59 -7.33 -10.95
CA GLU A 64 10.28 -8.17 -9.97
C GLU A 64 11.55 -7.48 -9.42
N GLU A 65 12.30 -6.81 -10.28
CA GLU A 65 13.47 -6.01 -9.88
C GLU A 65 13.03 -4.85 -8.98
N LEU A 66 11.98 -4.12 -9.35
CA LEU A 66 11.39 -3.05 -8.55
C LEU A 66 10.96 -3.57 -7.15
N LYS A 67 10.34 -4.74 -7.10
CA LYS A 67 9.92 -5.41 -5.87
C LYS A 67 11.11 -5.76 -4.97
N ILE A 68 12.16 -6.36 -5.54
CA ILE A 68 13.31 -6.89 -4.79
C ILE A 68 14.27 -5.78 -4.41
N GLN A 69 14.69 -4.95 -5.37
CA GLN A 69 15.75 -3.96 -5.21
C GLN A 69 15.28 -2.70 -4.49
N PHE A 70 13.99 -2.38 -4.54
CA PHE A 70 13.48 -1.18 -3.91
C PHE A 70 12.41 -1.46 -2.85
N ILE A 71 11.24 -1.98 -3.23
CA ILE A 71 10.07 -2.05 -2.35
C ILE A 71 10.35 -2.90 -1.12
N GLY A 72 10.91 -4.10 -1.32
CA GLY A 72 11.24 -5.01 -0.22
C GLY A 72 12.26 -4.44 0.75
N LEU A 73 13.25 -3.72 0.24
CA LEU A 73 14.29 -3.07 1.04
C LEU A 73 13.72 -1.85 1.80
N ALA A 74 12.86 -1.04 1.17
CA ALA A 74 12.18 0.07 1.85
C ALA A 74 11.35 -0.42 3.05
N PHE A 75 10.56 -1.49 2.90
CA PHE A 75 9.85 -2.12 4.01
C PHE A 75 10.78 -2.68 5.08
N ARG A 76 11.96 -3.16 4.69
CA ARG A 76 12.96 -3.67 5.62
C ARG A 76 13.58 -2.56 6.47
N ILE A 77 13.98 -1.43 5.85
CA ILE A 77 14.48 -0.25 6.58
C ILE A 77 13.39 0.30 7.51
N ALA A 78 12.15 0.38 7.05
CA ALA A 78 11.02 0.80 7.87
C ALA A 78 10.72 -0.15 9.04
N GLY A 79 11.25 -1.39 9.00
CA GLY A 79 11.03 -2.40 10.04
C GLY A 79 9.58 -2.84 10.16
N THR A 80 8.84 -2.90 9.03
CA THR A 80 7.39 -3.12 9.01
C THR A 80 6.98 -4.53 9.46
N THR A 81 7.88 -5.50 9.41
CA THR A 81 7.60 -6.85 9.92
C THR A 81 7.92 -6.97 11.40
N VAL A 82 6.94 -7.34 12.21
CA VAL A 82 7.08 -7.63 13.64
C VAL A 82 6.62 -9.05 13.91
N LYS A 83 7.52 -9.89 14.47
CA LYS A 83 7.29 -11.32 14.68
C LYS A 83 5.93 -11.59 15.37
N ASN A 84 5.15 -12.47 14.78
CA ASN A 84 3.83 -12.93 15.23
C ASN A 84 2.73 -11.85 15.32
N ARG A 85 3.02 -10.61 14.95
CA ARG A 85 2.05 -9.51 15.03
C ARG A 85 1.65 -8.99 13.66
N ILE A 86 2.63 -8.56 12.86
CA ILE A 86 2.41 -8.03 11.51
C ILE A 86 3.51 -8.49 10.57
N LYS A 87 3.16 -8.72 9.33
CA LYS A 87 4.07 -9.14 8.26
C LYS A 87 3.67 -8.53 6.93
N VAL A 88 4.68 -8.25 6.11
CA VAL A 88 4.52 -7.91 4.70
C VAL A 88 4.36 -9.21 3.91
N PHE A 89 3.32 -9.29 3.09
CA PHE A 89 3.03 -10.41 2.19
C PHE A 89 3.01 -9.91 0.76
N TYR A 90 3.46 -10.72 -0.17
CA TYR A 90 3.50 -10.40 -1.59
C TYR A 90 2.61 -11.36 -2.39
N GLU A 91 2.05 -10.88 -3.50
CA GLU A 91 1.25 -11.64 -4.46
C GLU A 91 0.12 -12.43 -3.76
N ARG A 92 -0.79 -11.71 -3.10
CA ARG A 92 -1.88 -12.36 -2.38
C ARG A 92 -3.23 -12.11 -3.04
N PRO A 93 -3.97 -13.18 -3.40
CA PRO A 93 -5.32 -13.02 -3.92
C PRO A 93 -6.24 -12.51 -2.80
N LEU A 94 -7.04 -11.52 -3.13
CA LEU A 94 -8.11 -10.98 -2.31
C LEU A 94 -9.41 -11.00 -3.12
N SER A 95 -10.51 -11.38 -2.49
CA SER A 95 -11.83 -11.31 -3.11
C SER A 95 -12.92 -11.12 -2.05
N ALA A 96 -13.96 -10.38 -2.42
CA ALA A 96 -15.18 -10.21 -1.64
C ALA A 96 -16.35 -9.81 -2.53
N GLN A 97 -17.56 -10.01 -2.03
CA GLN A 97 -18.75 -9.36 -2.57
C GLN A 97 -19.00 -8.04 -1.85
N VAL A 98 -18.96 -6.94 -2.58
CA VAL A 98 -19.14 -5.58 -2.05
C VAL A 98 -20.28 -4.91 -2.80
N ASN A 99 -21.33 -4.51 -2.12
CA ASN A 99 -22.51 -3.84 -2.71
C ASN A 99 -23.08 -4.55 -3.97
N GLY A 100 -23.09 -5.89 -3.99
CA GLY A 100 -23.59 -6.69 -5.12
C GLY A 100 -22.62 -6.84 -6.29
N TYR A 101 -21.38 -6.36 -6.14
CA TYR A 101 -20.28 -6.60 -7.07
C TYR A 101 -19.34 -7.68 -6.55
N GLU A 102 -18.89 -8.55 -7.44
CA GLU A 102 -17.79 -9.48 -7.16
C GLU A 102 -16.46 -8.78 -7.46
N LEU A 103 -15.70 -8.48 -6.43
CA LEU A 103 -14.35 -7.90 -6.53
C LEU A 103 -13.31 -8.98 -6.32
N ALA A 104 -12.28 -8.99 -7.17
CA ALA A 104 -11.14 -9.86 -7.04
C ALA A 104 -9.88 -9.17 -7.58
N VAL A 105 -8.79 -9.26 -6.83
CA VAL A 105 -7.48 -8.70 -7.18
C VAL A 105 -6.38 -9.58 -6.60
N ILE A 106 -5.23 -9.62 -7.24
CA ILE A 106 -4.00 -10.10 -6.62
C ILE A 106 -3.26 -8.85 -6.16
N SER A 107 -3.20 -8.63 -4.85
CA SER A 107 -2.45 -7.50 -4.30
C SER A 107 -0.96 -7.79 -4.38
N ASP A 108 -0.20 -6.90 -5.01
CA ASP A 108 1.24 -7.04 -5.17
C ASP A 108 1.94 -7.08 -3.81
N CYS A 109 1.47 -6.27 -2.86
CA CYS A 109 1.95 -6.26 -1.49
C CYS A 109 0.81 -5.91 -0.52
N LEU A 110 0.76 -6.59 0.62
CA LEU A 110 -0.15 -6.23 1.72
C LEU A 110 0.51 -6.44 3.08
N VAL A 111 0.06 -5.68 4.08
CA VAL A 111 0.47 -5.84 5.48
C VAL A 111 -0.72 -6.36 6.28
N ALA A 112 -0.53 -7.48 6.96
CA ALA A 112 -1.56 -8.15 7.75
C ALA A 112 -0.95 -8.94 8.91
N THR A 113 -1.81 -9.43 9.80
CA THR A 113 -1.40 -10.39 10.83
C THR A 113 -1.14 -11.76 10.19
N PRO A 114 -0.01 -12.43 10.51
CA PRO A 114 0.26 -13.76 9.97
C PRO A 114 -0.53 -14.84 10.67
N ARG A 115 -0.96 -15.87 9.92
CA ARG A 115 -1.39 -17.18 10.45
C ARG A 115 -0.16 -18.04 10.76
N PRO A 116 -0.29 -19.15 11.53
CA PRO A 116 0.84 -20.03 11.87
C PRO A 116 1.65 -20.51 10.67
N PHE A 117 1.03 -20.79 9.53
CA PHE A 117 1.69 -21.19 8.28
C PHE A 117 1.92 -20.01 7.31
N HIS A 118 2.12 -18.80 7.85
CA HIS A 118 2.49 -17.59 7.09
C HIS A 118 1.50 -17.15 6.01
N ALA A 119 0.23 -17.53 6.09
CA ALA A 119 -0.82 -16.90 5.30
C ALA A 119 -1.31 -15.61 6.00
N PRO A 120 -1.73 -14.58 5.26
CA PRO A 120 -2.34 -13.41 5.87
C PRO A 120 -3.73 -13.75 6.43
N ARG A 121 -4.14 -13.02 7.47
CA ARG A 121 -5.52 -13.00 7.96
C ARG A 121 -5.98 -11.56 8.15
N ASN A 122 -7.27 -11.33 8.07
CA ASN A 122 -7.84 -10.05 8.44
C ASN A 122 -7.59 -9.75 9.95
N PRO A 123 -7.52 -8.49 10.36
CA PRO A 123 -7.64 -7.34 9.48
C PRO A 123 -6.43 -7.16 8.55
N TYR A 124 -6.74 -6.73 7.32
CA TYR A 124 -5.75 -6.23 6.38
C TYR A 124 -5.55 -4.74 6.66
N PHE A 125 -4.30 -4.29 6.75
CA PHE A 125 -4.00 -2.94 7.21
C PHE A 125 -3.53 -2.00 6.10
N PHE A 126 -2.74 -2.55 5.18
CA PHE A 126 -2.14 -1.79 4.09
C PHE A 126 -2.12 -2.63 2.82
N LEU A 127 -2.51 -2.01 1.71
CA LEU A 127 -2.57 -2.61 0.38
C LEU A 127 -1.71 -1.78 -0.56
N GLN A 128 -0.90 -2.44 -1.38
CA GLN A 128 -0.03 -1.76 -2.32
C GLN A 128 -0.02 -2.44 -3.68
N GLU A 129 -0.05 -1.60 -4.70
CA GLU A 129 0.12 -1.98 -6.10
C GLU A 129 1.29 -1.20 -6.70
N PHE A 130 2.00 -1.83 -7.61
CA PHE A 130 3.13 -1.20 -8.27
C PHE A 130 3.24 -1.63 -9.73
N LYS A 131 3.68 -0.69 -10.57
CA LYS A 131 3.89 -0.88 -11.99
C LYS A 131 5.24 -0.31 -12.39
N LYS A 132 5.91 -1.01 -13.30
CA LYS A 132 7.15 -0.51 -13.89
C LYS A 132 6.89 0.76 -14.70
N LYS A 133 7.92 1.58 -14.90
CA LYS A 133 7.84 2.88 -15.59
C LYS A 133 7.39 2.78 -17.06
N ARG A 134 7.62 1.66 -17.76
CA ARG A 134 7.35 1.51 -19.19
C ARG A 134 6.56 0.25 -19.50
N GLY A 135 5.57 0.40 -20.40
CA GLY A 135 4.88 -0.72 -21.03
C GLY A 135 3.72 -1.32 -20.25
N ASP A 136 3.36 -0.78 -19.09
CA ASP A 136 2.17 -1.19 -18.36
C ASP A 136 0.96 -0.31 -18.74
N LYS A 137 -0.21 -0.93 -18.88
CA LYS A 137 -1.47 -0.25 -19.23
C LYS A 137 -2.48 -0.27 -18.08
N LYS A 138 -2.19 -0.96 -16.97
CA LYS A 138 -3.09 -1.06 -15.82
C LYS A 138 -2.84 0.10 -14.87
N ASP A 139 -3.90 0.66 -14.35
CA ASP A 139 -3.87 1.71 -13.35
C ASP A 139 -3.62 1.11 -11.94
N PRO A 140 -2.45 1.32 -11.33
CA PRO A 140 -2.15 0.79 -10.01
C PRO A 140 -3.01 1.42 -8.91
N GLU A 141 -3.45 2.68 -9.06
CA GLU A 141 -4.36 3.32 -8.11
C GLU A 141 -5.72 2.62 -8.08
N ALA A 142 -6.28 2.29 -9.25
CA ALA A 142 -7.55 1.58 -9.35
C ALA A 142 -7.46 0.14 -8.78
N GLN A 143 -6.34 -0.56 -9.01
CA GLN A 143 -6.11 -1.89 -8.44
C GLN A 143 -5.99 -1.83 -6.91
N MET A 144 -5.17 -0.90 -6.39
CA MET A 144 -5.02 -0.69 -4.94
C MET A 144 -6.37 -0.31 -4.30
N LEU A 145 -7.13 0.61 -4.88
CA LEU A 145 -8.44 1.01 -4.35
C LEU A 145 -9.42 -0.16 -4.32
N THR A 146 -9.41 -1.02 -5.35
CA THR A 146 -10.19 -2.27 -5.36
C THR A 146 -9.77 -3.18 -4.20
N ALA A 147 -8.47 -3.36 -3.97
CA ALA A 147 -7.95 -4.13 -2.85
C ALA A 147 -8.37 -3.54 -1.49
N MET A 148 -8.38 -2.20 -1.36
CA MET A 148 -8.86 -1.52 -0.15
C MET A 148 -10.35 -1.73 0.09
N LEU A 149 -11.19 -1.71 -0.93
CA LEU A 149 -12.63 -2.00 -0.80
C LEU A 149 -12.87 -3.44 -0.35
N ILE A 150 -12.14 -4.40 -0.90
CA ILE A 150 -12.18 -5.80 -0.46
C ILE A 150 -11.74 -5.91 1.00
N ALA A 151 -10.64 -5.27 1.37
CA ALA A 151 -10.12 -5.30 2.73
C ALA A 151 -11.09 -4.64 3.72
N GLN A 152 -11.75 -3.55 3.37
CA GLN A 152 -12.78 -2.90 4.19
C GLN A 152 -13.95 -3.83 4.46
N GLU A 153 -14.43 -4.53 3.42
CA GLU A 153 -15.51 -5.51 3.55
C GLU A 153 -15.11 -6.71 4.43
N LEU A 154 -13.89 -7.20 4.28
CA LEU A 154 -13.40 -8.34 5.07
C LEU A 154 -13.07 -7.97 6.51
N ASN A 155 -12.61 -6.76 6.77
CA ASN A 155 -12.27 -6.30 8.12
C ASN A 155 -13.50 -5.99 8.97
N GLN A 156 -14.51 -5.33 8.40
CA GLN A 156 -15.77 -4.95 9.06
C GLN A 156 -15.61 -4.20 10.39
N ASP A 157 -14.51 -3.47 10.55
CA ASP A 157 -14.19 -2.75 11.80
C ASP A 157 -14.37 -1.23 11.71
N GLY A 158 -14.70 -0.72 10.52
CA GLY A 158 -14.92 0.72 10.28
C GLY A 158 -13.68 1.60 10.43
N LEU A 159 -12.50 1.00 10.63
CA LEU A 159 -11.26 1.74 10.83
C LEU A 159 -10.62 2.13 9.50
N PRO A 160 -9.75 3.17 9.49
CA PRO A 160 -9.03 3.59 8.30
C PRO A 160 -8.23 2.45 7.68
N LEU A 161 -8.27 2.37 6.35
CA LEU A 161 -7.35 1.58 5.56
C LEU A 161 -6.28 2.48 4.96
N TYR A 162 -5.08 1.96 4.92
CA TYR A 162 -3.92 2.62 4.35
C TYR A 162 -3.56 1.91 3.05
N GLY A 163 -3.09 2.65 2.06
CA GLY A 163 -2.70 2.12 0.78
C GLY A 163 -1.50 2.84 0.18
N GLY A 164 -0.88 2.21 -0.80
CA GLY A 164 0.18 2.81 -1.59
C GLY A 164 0.10 2.33 -3.02
N PHE A 165 0.43 3.18 -3.95
CA PHE A 165 0.63 2.80 -5.33
C PHE A 165 1.86 3.47 -5.92
N LEU A 166 2.50 2.77 -6.84
CA LEU A 166 3.79 3.13 -7.36
C LEU A 166 3.79 2.96 -8.87
N PHE A 167 4.32 3.94 -9.56
CA PHE A 167 4.60 3.88 -10.98
C PHE A 167 6.06 4.28 -11.25
N GLY A 168 6.90 3.30 -11.58
CA GLY A 168 8.35 3.48 -11.63
C GLY A 168 8.89 3.88 -10.26
N SER A 169 9.56 5.04 -10.16
CA SER A 169 10.07 5.62 -8.90
C SER A 169 9.04 6.45 -8.14
N ASN A 170 7.87 6.71 -8.72
CA ASN A 170 6.89 7.65 -8.19
C ASN A 170 5.89 6.96 -7.27
N TRP A 171 5.94 7.27 -5.98
CA TRP A 171 5.12 6.67 -4.93
C TRP A 171 4.05 7.64 -4.43
N GLN A 172 2.83 7.14 -4.29
CA GLN A 172 1.75 7.86 -3.60
C GLN A 172 1.17 6.99 -2.49
N PHE A 173 0.78 7.63 -1.41
CA PHE A 173 0.06 7.02 -0.30
C PHE A 173 -1.40 7.41 -0.34
N ALA A 174 -2.27 6.54 0.16
CA ALA A 174 -3.69 6.80 0.18
C ALA A 174 -4.35 6.28 1.46
N THR A 175 -5.49 6.86 1.81
CA THR A 175 -6.34 6.39 2.88
C THR A 175 -7.78 6.23 2.38
N LEU A 176 -8.45 5.19 2.88
CA LEU A 176 -9.89 4.98 2.69
C LEU A 176 -10.55 4.92 4.07
N VAL A 177 -11.41 5.90 4.37
CA VAL A 177 -12.14 6.00 5.62
C VAL A 177 -13.64 6.05 5.31
N GLY A 178 -14.35 4.97 5.58
CA GLY A 178 -15.71 4.81 5.12
C GLY A 178 -15.78 4.88 3.60
N ARG A 179 -16.38 5.95 3.06
CA ARG A 179 -16.46 6.20 1.61
C ARG A 179 -15.56 7.34 1.13
N LYS A 180 -14.76 7.91 2.01
CA LYS A 180 -13.84 9.00 1.69
C LYS A 180 -12.48 8.45 1.33
N TYR A 181 -12.04 8.73 0.11
CA TYR A 181 -10.73 8.38 -0.43
C TYR A 181 -9.88 9.62 -0.55
N CYS A 182 -8.66 9.56 -0.06
CA CYS A 182 -7.67 10.63 -0.16
C CYS A 182 -6.31 10.06 -0.55
N ASN A 183 -5.66 10.66 -1.53
CA ASN A 183 -4.29 10.34 -1.90
C ASN A 183 -3.33 11.50 -1.64
N SER A 184 -2.07 11.17 -1.39
CA SER A 184 -0.99 12.13 -1.14
C SER A 184 -0.53 12.83 -2.44
N ARG A 185 0.36 13.80 -2.28
CA ARG A 185 1.26 14.18 -3.37
C ARG A 185 2.08 12.98 -3.81
N GLN A 186 2.65 13.08 -4.97
CA GLN A 186 3.65 12.14 -5.45
C GLN A 186 5.00 12.36 -4.73
N PHE A 187 5.64 11.27 -4.34
CA PHE A 187 7.01 11.21 -3.83
C PHE A 187 7.87 10.55 -4.90
N ASP A 188 8.92 11.21 -5.32
CA ASP A 188 9.89 10.66 -6.27
C ASP A 188 11.03 9.98 -5.51
N ALA A 189 11.10 8.66 -5.54
CA ALA A 189 12.13 7.90 -4.84
C ALA A 189 13.55 8.16 -5.37
N THR A 190 13.70 8.78 -6.54
CA THR A 190 15.00 9.27 -7.02
C THR A 190 15.43 10.59 -6.38
N ASN A 191 14.53 11.25 -5.64
CA ASN A 191 14.85 12.37 -4.77
C ASN A 191 15.14 11.85 -3.36
N ARG A 192 16.28 12.24 -2.79
CA ARG A 192 16.75 11.74 -1.49
C ARG A 192 15.76 12.01 -0.35
N ASP A 193 15.22 13.21 -0.28
CA ASP A 193 14.30 13.62 0.79
C ASP A 193 12.96 12.90 0.66
N ASP A 194 12.48 12.71 -0.56
CA ASP A 194 11.26 11.96 -0.83
C ASP A 194 11.44 10.47 -0.50
N LEU A 195 12.58 9.87 -0.82
CA LEU A 195 12.88 8.48 -0.46
C LEU A 195 12.94 8.31 1.06
N LEU A 196 13.58 9.23 1.79
CA LEU A 196 13.55 9.24 3.26
C LEU A 196 12.12 9.33 3.79
N GLN A 197 11.32 10.21 3.22
CA GLN A 197 9.93 10.38 3.63
C GLN A 197 9.10 9.12 3.37
N ILE A 198 9.29 8.44 2.24
CA ILE A 198 8.65 7.14 1.96
C ILE A 198 8.96 6.14 3.08
N ILE A 199 10.22 6.01 3.48
CA ILE A 199 10.64 5.09 4.55
C ILE A 199 10.03 5.49 5.90
N PHE A 200 9.98 6.78 6.21
CA PHE A 200 9.38 7.28 7.46
C PHE A 200 7.87 7.02 7.51
N VAL A 201 7.18 7.23 6.42
CA VAL A 201 5.75 6.92 6.28
C VAL A 201 5.48 5.42 6.47
N LEU A 202 6.29 4.54 5.86
CA LEU A 202 6.20 3.10 6.07
C LEU A 202 6.52 2.69 7.53
N ARG A 203 7.45 3.37 8.20
CA ARG A 203 7.74 3.16 9.63
C ARG A 203 6.58 3.59 10.52
N ARG A 204 5.97 4.74 10.26
CA ARG A 204 4.78 5.20 10.96
C ARG A 204 3.59 4.26 10.78
N LEU A 205 3.42 3.71 9.58
CA LEU A 205 2.43 2.68 9.30
C LEU A 205 2.54 1.50 10.28
N LYS A 206 3.75 1.01 10.53
CA LYS A 206 3.99 -0.06 11.52
C LYS A 206 3.42 0.30 12.89
N GLU A 207 3.66 1.53 13.36
CA GLU A 207 3.18 1.98 14.67
C GLU A 207 1.65 2.04 14.71
N LEU A 208 1.03 2.62 13.67
CA LEU A 208 -0.42 2.68 13.54
C LEU A 208 -1.06 1.29 13.56
N ILE A 209 -0.48 0.35 12.82
CA ILE A 209 -0.95 -1.04 12.80
C ILE A 209 -0.76 -1.72 14.17
N LEU A 210 0.39 -1.55 14.81
CA LEU A 210 0.64 -2.17 16.12
C LEU A 210 -0.32 -1.65 17.18
N ASN A 211 -0.65 -0.36 17.17
CA ASN A 211 -1.66 0.21 18.05
C ASN A 211 -3.04 -0.42 17.83
N ARG A 212 -3.42 -0.63 16.54
CA ARG A 212 -4.67 -1.28 16.19
C ARG A 212 -4.70 -2.76 16.62
N VAL A 213 -3.62 -3.52 16.35
CA VAL A 213 -3.49 -4.93 16.75
C VAL A 213 -3.51 -5.12 18.27
N ALA A 214 -3.07 -4.12 19.04
CA ALA A 214 -3.12 -4.17 20.51
C ALA A 214 -4.54 -3.98 21.08
N GLN A 215 -5.49 -3.53 20.27
CA GLN A 215 -6.89 -3.31 20.64
C GLN A 215 -7.81 -4.47 20.22
N LEU A 216 -7.31 -5.41 19.43
CA LEU A 216 -8.00 -6.63 18.98
C LEU A 216 -7.76 -7.80 19.93
#